data_3e364b547615427994c7da83a7cd24e2
#
_entry.id   3e364b547615427994c7da83a7cd24e2
#
_cell.length_a   1.000
_cell.length_b   1.000
_cell.length_c   1.000
_cell.angle_alpha   90.00
_cell.angle_beta   90.00
_cell.angle_gamma   90.00
#
_symmetry.space_group_name_H-M   'P 1'
#
loop_
_entity.id
_entity.type
_entity.pdbx_description
1 polymer ?
#
loop_
_entity_poly.entity_id
_entity_poly.type
_entity_poly.pdbx_seq_one_letter_code
_entity_poly.pdbx_strand_id
1 'polypeptide(L)'
;MPIANCFIKDKQVSQQDLQALAKKWAEQINVDEKDVCLTFIPNCIQGGQQYKVLINLYLPSLWSEENINNIQKCLLSILSNHFQTDHSNIFIMTSIIESGHVVENGEIVEW
;
A
#
# COMPACT_ATOMS: atom_id res chain seq x y z
N MET A 1 1.05 -5.69 -9.95
CA MET A 1 -0.04 -5.29 -9.04
C MET A 1 0.53 -4.81 -7.71
N PRO A 2 0.44 -3.51 -7.39
CA PRO A 2 0.84 -3.02 -6.07
C PRO A 2 -0.09 -3.51 -4.97
N ILE A 3 0.48 -4.03 -3.91
CA ILE A 3 -0.25 -4.51 -2.73
C ILE A 3 0.34 -3.84 -1.50
N ALA A 4 -0.52 -3.17 -0.73
CA ALA A 4 -0.10 -2.51 0.49
C ALA A 4 -0.90 -3.04 1.67
N ASN A 5 -0.20 -3.58 2.66
CA ASN A 5 -0.77 -4.00 3.93
C ASN A 5 -0.44 -2.94 4.97
N CYS A 6 -1.46 -2.25 5.47
CA CYS A 6 -1.31 -1.11 6.36
C CYS A 6 -1.75 -1.47 7.75
N PHE A 7 -0.80 -1.52 8.67
CA PHE A 7 -1.07 -1.75 10.09
C PHE A 7 -1.36 -0.40 10.73
N ILE A 8 -2.56 -0.23 11.25
CA ILE A 8 -3.05 1.04 11.78
C ILE A 8 -3.19 0.93 13.29
N LYS A 9 -2.66 1.92 13.99
CA LYS A 9 -2.67 1.94 15.45
C LYS A 9 -4.07 2.12 16.01
N ASP A 10 -4.86 2.95 15.36
CA ASP A 10 -6.17 3.36 15.85
C ASP A 10 -7.33 2.74 15.08
N LYS A 11 -8.18 3.49 14.61
CA LYS A 11 -9.54 3.28 14.16
C LYS A 11 -9.71 2.29 13.00
N GLN A 12 -10.87 1.69 13.00
CA GLN A 12 -11.38 1.01 11.82
C GLN A 12 -11.73 2.04 10.75
N VAL A 13 -11.40 1.69 9.51
CA VAL A 13 -11.80 2.44 8.32
C VAL A 13 -12.95 1.67 7.68
N SER A 14 -13.98 2.36 7.20
CA SER A 14 -15.08 1.69 6.52
C SER A 14 -14.62 1.08 5.20
N GLN A 15 -15.34 0.05 4.75
CA GLN A 15 -15.07 -0.57 3.45
C GLN A 15 -15.16 0.46 2.32
N GLN A 16 -16.12 1.38 2.40
CA GLN A 16 -16.30 2.43 1.40
C GLN A 16 -15.11 3.39 1.34
N ASP A 17 -14.61 3.81 2.50
CA ASP A 17 -13.46 4.70 2.57
C ASP A 17 -12.22 4.02 2.02
N LEU A 18 -12.03 2.75 2.36
CA LEU A 18 -10.89 1.97 1.87
C LEU A 18 -10.95 1.80 0.35
N GLN A 19 -12.13 1.52 -0.19
CA GLN A 19 -12.31 1.40 -1.64
C GLN A 19 -12.00 2.72 -2.34
N ALA A 20 -12.43 3.84 -1.78
CA ALA A 20 -12.15 5.17 -2.32
C ALA A 20 -10.65 5.49 -2.30
N LEU A 21 -9.95 5.12 -1.24
CA LEU A 21 -8.51 5.31 -1.13
C LEU A 21 -7.75 4.46 -2.16
N ALA A 22 -8.15 3.20 -2.34
CA ALA A 22 -7.55 2.32 -3.33
C ALA A 22 -7.73 2.87 -4.74
N LYS A 23 -8.92 3.36 -5.06
CA LYS A 23 -9.22 3.98 -6.36
C LYS A 23 -8.35 5.20 -6.61
N LYS A 24 -8.21 6.06 -5.60
CA LYS A 24 -7.41 7.27 -5.68
C LYS A 24 -5.95 6.94 -5.91
N TRP A 25 -5.42 5.96 -5.20
CA TRP A 25 -4.04 5.51 -5.36
C TRP A 25 -3.82 4.98 -6.78
N ALA A 26 -4.71 4.11 -7.26
CA ALA A 26 -4.64 3.56 -8.62
C ALA A 26 -4.64 4.66 -9.68
N GLU A 27 -5.53 5.64 -9.55
CA GLU A 27 -5.60 6.78 -10.47
C GLU A 27 -4.29 7.56 -10.51
N GLN A 28 -3.69 7.83 -9.36
CA GLN A 28 -2.46 8.61 -9.28
C GLN A 28 -1.24 7.88 -9.83
N ILE A 29 -1.24 6.56 -9.83
CA ILE A 29 -0.15 5.77 -10.39
C ILE A 29 -0.49 5.18 -11.76
N ASN A 30 -1.58 5.61 -12.36
CA ASN A 30 -2.02 5.25 -13.73
C ASN A 30 -2.23 3.75 -13.93
N VAL A 31 -2.89 3.11 -12.98
CA VAL A 31 -3.33 1.71 -13.13
C VAL A 31 -4.82 1.62 -12.85
N ASP A 32 -5.43 0.50 -13.23
CA ASP A 32 -6.83 0.22 -12.91
C ASP A 32 -6.97 -0.07 -11.42
N GLU A 33 -8.10 0.29 -10.82
CA GLU A 33 -8.33 -0.01 -9.41
C GLU A 33 -8.32 -1.50 -9.10
N LYS A 34 -8.58 -2.34 -10.09
CA LYS A 34 -8.49 -3.80 -9.97
C LYS A 34 -7.05 -4.30 -9.89
N ASP A 35 -6.09 -3.45 -10.20
CA ASP A 35 -4.67 -3.79 -10.19
C ASP A 35 -3.95 -3.36 -8.93
N VAL A 36 -4.67 -2.83 -7.94
CA VAL A 36 -4.11 -2.52 -6.63
C VAL A 36 -4.89 -3.23 -5.54
N CYS A 37 -4.23 -3.49 -4.44
CA CYS A 37 -4.90 -4.02 -3.25
C CYS A 37 -4.39 -3.26 -2.04
N LEU A 38 -5.32 -2.64 -1.31
CA LEU A 38 -5.02 -1.88 -0.11
C LEU A 38 -5.78 -2.53 1.05
N THR A 39 -5.04 -3.03 2.03
CA THR A 39 -5.60 -3.71 3.18
C THR A 39 -5.26 -2.91 4.44
N PHE A 40 -6.25 -2.67 5.29
CA PHE A 40 -6.05 -2.04 6.58
C PHE A 40 -6.24 -3.05 7.70
N ILE A 41 -5.28 -3.10 8.60
CA ILE A 41 -5.30 -3.97 9.78
C ILE A 41 -5.29 -3.04 11.00
N PRO A 42 -6.45 -2.81 11.62
CA PRO A 42 -6.57 -1.84 12.71
C PRO A 42 -6.09 -2.41 14.05
N ASN A 43 -5.97 -1.53 15.03
CA ASN A 43 -5.69 -1.87 16.43
C ASN A 43 -4.35 -2.59 16.62
N CYS A 44 -3.34 -2.21 15.85
CA CYS A 44 -2.02 -2.80 15.97
C CYS A 44 -1.28 -2.24 17.18
N ILE A 45 -0.59 -3.13 17.89
CA ILE A 45 0.23 -2.79 19.05
C ILE A 45 1.69 -2.85 18.63
N GLN A 46 2.45 -1.79 18.92
CA GLN A 46 3.84 -1.67 18.54
C GLN A 46 4.70 -1.37 19.76
N GLY A 47 5.90 -1.93 19.79
CA GLY A 47 6.92 -1.59 20.76
C GLY A 47 8.09 -0.89 20.09
N GLY A 48 8.95 -0.23 20.85
CA GLY A 48 10.08 0.51 20.31
C GLY A 48 9.66 1.76 19.57
N GLN A 49 10.18 1.96 18.38
CA GLN A 49 9.74 3.05 17.51
C GLN A 49 8.32 2.76 17.02
N GLN A 50 7.43 3.70 17.24
CA GLN A 50 6.01 3.52 16.92
C GLN A 50 5.58 4.45 15.79
N TYR A 51 4.73 3.93 14.89
CA TYR A 51 4.17 4.69 13.78
C TYR A 51 2.65 4.62 13.81
N LYS A 52 1.99 5.69 13.39
CA LYS A 52 0.53 5.70 13.26
C LYS A 52 0.08 4.69 12.20
N VAL A 53 0.83 4.62 11.09
CA VAL A 53 0.60 3.66 10.02
C VAL A 53 1.93 3.03 9.62
N LEU A 54 1.99 1.71 9.68
CA LEU A 54 3.15 0.92 9.25
C LEU A 54 2.73 0.13 8.02
N ILE A 55 3.43 0.30 6.90
CA ILE A 55 3.01 -0.26 5.63
C ILE A 55 4.06 -1.20 5.07
N ASN A 56 3.64 -2.42 4.73
CA ASN A 56 4.41 -3.33 3.90
C ASN A 56 3.85 -3.24 2.49
N LEU A 57 4.65 -2.71 1.58
CA LEU A 57 4.30 -2.52 0.18
C LEU A 57 5.02 -3.57 -0.67
N TYR A 58 4.28 -4.28 -1.51
CA TYR A 58 4.80 -5.31 -2.39
C TYR A 58 4.57 -4.91 -3.83
N LEU A 59 5.64 -4.91 -4.62
CA LEU A 59 5.60 -4.54 -6.03
C LEU A 59 6.24 -5.63 -6.89
N PRO A 60 5.65 -5.96 -8.05
CA PRO A 60 6.32 -6.84 -8.99
C PRO A 60 7.56 -6.18 -9.58
N SER A 61 8.55 -6.99 -9.95
CA SER A 61 9.86 -6.51 -10.39
C SER A 61 9.86 -5.76 -11.72
N LEU A 62 8.72 -5.66 -12.37
CA LEU A 62 8.58 -4.98 -13.66
C LEU A 62 8.64 -3.44 -13.58
N TRP A 63 8.53 -2.86 -12.38
CA TRP A 63 8.51 -1.41 -12.20
C TRP A 63 9.92 -0.81 -12.19
N SER A 64 10.07 0.36 -12.83
CA SER A 64 11.32 1.12 -12.76
C SER A 64 11.49 1.78 -11.40
N GLU A 65 12.73 2.18 -11.08
CA GLU A 65 13.03 2.94 -9.85
C GLU A 65 12.16 4.19 -9.74
N GLU A 66 11.99 4.92 -10.83
CA GLU A 66 11.17 6.12 -10.87
C GLU A 66 9.71 5.81 -10.53
N ASN A 67 9.17 4.75 -11.11
CA ASN A 67 7.81 4.33 -10.84
C ASN A 67 7.64 3.85 -9.41
N ILE A 68 8.61 3.11 -8.87
CA ILE A 68 8.59 2.68 -7.48
C ILE A 68 8.52 3.88 -6.54
N ASN A 69 9.36 4.89 -6.79
CA ASN A 69 9.35 6.11 -5.99
C ASN A 69 8.01 6.84 -6.07
N ASN A 70 7.43 6.92 -7.25
CA ASN A 70 6.12 7.54 -7.43
C ASN A 70 5.02 6.79 -6.70
N ILE A 71 5.00 5.47 -6.78
CA ILE A 71 4.02 4.62 -6.10
C ILE A 71 4.08 4.85 -4.59
N GLN A 72 5.29 4.86 -4.03
CA GLN A 72 5.50 5.09 -2.60
C GLN A 72 5.05 6.48 -2.17
N LYS A 73 5.42 7.51 -2.93
CA LYS A 73 5.07 8.90 -2.61
C LYS A 73 3.58 9.15 -2.72
N CYS A 74 2.92 8.59 -3.72
CA CYS A 74 1.47 8.72 -3.85
C CYS A 74 0.75 8.06 -2.69
N LEU A 75 1.17 6.87 -2.30
CA LEU A 75 0.57 6.17 -1.16
C LEU A 75 0.76 6.95 0.13
N LEU A 76 1.97 7.46 0.37
CA LEU A 76 2.26 8.29 1.53
C LEU A 76 1.34 9.51 1.60
N SER A 77 1.21 10.22 0.50
CA SER A 77 0.38 11.43 0.42
C SER A 77 -1.09 11.13 0.68
N ILE A 78 -1.62 10.09 0.05
CA ILE A 78 -3.02 9.70 0.21
C ILE A 78 -3.33 9.34 1.67
N LEU A 79 -2.47 8.55 2.29
CA LEU A 79 -2.71 8.10 3.66
C LEU A 79 -2.47 9.22 4.67
N SER A 80 -1.48 10.07 4.43
CA SER A 80 -1.24 11.24 5.25
C SER A 80 -2.46 12.16 5.27
N ASN A 81 -3.05 12.41 4.12
CA ASN A 81 -4.26 13.22 4.01
C ASN A 81 -5.46 12.56 4.69
N HIS A 82 -5.64 11.26 4.47
CA HIS A 82 -6.78 10.54 5.06
C HIS A 82 -6.73 10.54 6.59
N PHE A 83 -5.58 10.24 7.15
CA PHE A 83 -5.39 10.16 8.61
C PHE A 83 -5.07 11.52 9.24
N GLN A 84 -4.91 12.57 8.44
CA GLN A 84 -4.55 13.91 8.89
C GLN A 84 -3.34 13.88 9.83
N THR A 85 -2.27 13.28 9.34
CA THR A 85 -1.05 13.08 10.11
C THR A 85 0.18 13.50 9.31
N ASP A 86 1.26 13.79 10.00
CA ASP A 86 2.53 14.10 9.36
C ASP A 86 3.10 12.87 8.65
N HIS A 87 3.85 13.10 7.58
CA HIS A 87 4.56 12.05 6.87
C HIS A 87 5.48 11.23 7.79
N SER A 88 6.03 11.86 8.82
CA SER A 88 6.92 11.19 9.78
C SER A 88 6.23 10.11 10.62
N ASN A 89 4.90 10.13 10.66
CA ASN A 89 4.12 9.14 11.40
C ASN A 89 3.73 7.93 10.54
N ILE A 90 4.16 7.90 9.29
CA ILE A 90 3.87 6.81 8.36
C ILE A 90 5.19 6.20 7.90
N PHE A 91 5.29 4.89 8.01
CA PHE A 91 6.46 4.14 7.58
C PHE A 91 6.06 3.21 6.44
N ILE A 92 6.75 3.29 5.30
CA ILE A 92 6.52 2.43 4.15
C ILE A 92 7.80 1.66 3.86
N MET A 93 7.68 0.33 3.85
CA MET A 93 8.79 -0.55 3.50
C MET A 93 8.37 -1.35 2.28
N THR A 94 9.18 -1.31 1.23
CA THR A 94 8.84 -1.90 -0.06
C THR A 94 9.67 -3.16 -0.32
N SER A 95 8.99 -4.23 -0.71
CA SER A 95 9.62 -5.48 -1.15
C SER A 95 9.29 -5.70 -2.63
N ILE A 96 10.29 -6.10 -3.39
CA ILE A 96 10.12 -6.40 -4.82
C ILE A 96 9.91 -7.91 -4.97
N ILE A 97 8.85 -8.27 -5.67
CA ILE A 97 8.46 -9.66 -5.90
C ILE A 97 8.87 -10.06 -7.31
N GLU A 98 9.64 -11.13 -7.42
CA GLU A 98 10.13 -11.62 -8.70
C GLU A 98 9.04 -12.35 -9.49
N SER A 99 9.18 -12.33 -10.83
CA SER A 99 8.31 -13.09 -11.73
C SER A 99 8.27 -14.56 -11.32
N GLY A 100 7.10 -15.14 -11.33
CA GLY A 100 6.90 -16.54 -10.94
C GLY A 100 6.70 -16.77 -9.45
N HIS A 101 6.73 -15.72 -8.63
CA HIS A 101 6.58 -15.83 -7.18
C HIS A 101 5.22 -15.35 -6.67
N VAL A 102 4.24 -15.28 -7.57
CA VAL A 102 2.85 -14.91 -7.24
C VAL A 102 1.91 -15.95 -7.83
N VAL A 103 0.93 -16.33 -7.05
CA VAL A 103 -0.17 -17.17 -7.52
C VAL A 103 -1.45 -16.33 -7.48
N GLU A 104 -2.10 -16.19 -8.62
CA GLU A 104 -3.36 -15.45 -8.74
C GLU A 104 -4.30 -16.23 -9.65
N ASN A 105 -5.58 -16.28 -9.27
CA ASN A 105 -6.59 -17.07 -9.98
C ASN A 105 -6.19 -18.54 -10.16
N GLY A 106 -5.47 -19.08 -9.18
CA GLY A 106 -5.04 -20.47 -9.17
C GLY A 106 -3.84 -20.77 -10.07
N GLU A 107 -3.20 -19.75 -10.64
CA GLU A 107 -2.08 -19.93 -11.55
C GLU A 107 -0.88 -19.11 -11.12
N ILE A 108 0.32 -19.60 -11.45
CA ILE A 108 1.56 -18.87 -11.24
C ILE A 108 1.61 -17.74 -12.27
N VAL A 109 1.82 -16.52 -11.78
CA VAL A 109 1.88 -15.31 -12.61
C VAL A 109 3.34 -15.02 -12.96
N GLU A 110 3.59 -14.85 -14.25
CA GLU A 110 4.91 -14.48 -14.77
C GLU A 110 4.83 -13.18 -15.55
N TRP A 111 5.91 -12.41 -15.52
CA TRP A 111 6.00 -11.14 -16.25
C TRP A 111 7.39 -10.90 -16.81
#